data_02b7d995fa0e7f7f60cca7d11bd4de19
#
_entry.id   02b7d995fa0e7f7f60cca7d11bd4de19
#
_cell.length_a   1.000
_cell.length_b   1.000
_cell.length_c   1.000
_cell.angle_alpha   90.00
_cell.angle_beta   90.00
_cell.angle_gamma   90.00
#
_symmetry.space_group_name_H-M   'P 1'
#
loop_
_entity.id
_entity.type
_entity.pdbx_description
1 polymer ?
#
loop_
_entity_poly.entity_id
_entity_poly.type
_entity_poly.pdbx_seq_one_letter_code
_entity_poly.pdbx_strand_id
1 'polypeptide(L)'
;MYTTREQDLVYQNEVKEIKLMSLLEITNAINENAPVQHLLKIYTFILKEQLGFSKFVLLLNQKEWENPIKIGFKGKIDLKEIDKEFSRFREITIIESSQSKILHQFQVIIPVFHSEKPLAFLLLSSNLDSESETSYFSFVQTLTNIIAVAVENKRLGKQNVIKERISKELEVASEMQKLLFPSELPSNSKMDLSAKYIPRHAIGGDYYDFIPLGDDEYIICIADVSGKGISAALLMANFQATIRTLFKYQRFEMPFLIEELNKKVMRSAKGEKFITFFIAHYNAYTRQMKYVNAGHNHPFILHGRKVFMLDKGCIG
;
A
#
# COMPACT_ATOMS: atom_id res chain seq x y z
N MET A 1 -36.41 -56.32 1.69
CA MET A 1 -36.95 -54.97 1.45
C MET A 1 -36.57 -54.13 2.69
N TYR A 2 -35.73 -53.10 2.51
CA TYR A 2 -35.45 -52.16 3.59
C TYR A 2 -36.71 -51.39 3.95
N THR A 3 -36.94 -51.14 5.23
CA THR A 3 -38.03 -50.28 5.68
C THR A 3 -37.75 -48.84 5.22
N THR A 4 -38.79 -48.05 5.00
CA THR A 4 -38.68 -46.62 4.58
C THR A 4 -37.67 -45.85 5.44
N ARG A 5 -37.62 -46.17 6.77
CA ARG A 5 -36.71 -45.58 7.75
C ARG A 5 -35.24 -45.97 7.54
N GLU A 6 -34.97 -47.18 7.07
CA GLU A 6 -33.60 -47.62 6.74
C GLU A 6 -33.10 -46.95 5.46
N GLN A 7 -33.95 -46.75 4.49
CA GLN A 7 -33.63 -46.02 3.25
C GLN A 7 -33.32 -44.55 3.54
N ASP A 8 -34.08 -43.89 4.41
CA ASP A 8 -33.81 -42.52 4.84
C ASP A 8 -32.47 -42.39 5.59
N LEU A 9 -32.14 -43.36 6.45
CA LEU A 9 -30.86 -43.39 7.17
C LEU A 9 -29.65 -43.58 6.24
N VAL A 10 -29.79 -44.45 5.26
CA VAL A 10 -28.72 -44.63 4.21
C VAL A 10 -28.53 -43.37 3.43
N TYR A 11 -29.60 -42.75 2.95
CA TYR A 11 -29.54 -41.48 2.20
C TYR A 11 -28.90 -40.34 3.03
N GLN A 12 -29.26 -40.19 4.30
CA GLN A 12 -28.68 -39.20 5.20
C GLN A 12 -27.18 -39.42 5.43
N ASN A 13 -26.73 -40.68 5.49
CA ASN A 13 -25.32 -41.02 5.64
C ASN A 13 -24.54 -40.69 4.35
N GLU A 14 -25.08 -41.03 3.17
CA GLU A 14 -24.46 -40.69 1.89
C GLU A 14 -24.28 -39.16 1.72
N VAL A 15 -25.33 -38.38 2.08
CA VAL A 15 -25.24 -36.92 2.07
C VAL A 15 -24.17 -36.36 3.01
N LYS A 16 -24.04 -36.97 4.22
CA LYS A 16 -23.01 -36.60 5.19
C LYS A 16 -21.60 -36.91 4.65
N GLU A 17 -21.41 -38.07 4.03
CA GLU A 17 -20.13 -38.44 3.42
C GLU A 17 -19.74 -37.50 2.30
N ILE A 18 -20.67 -37.14 1.40
CA ILE A 18 -20.42 -36.16 0.33
C ILE A 18 -20.00 -34.81 0.92
N LYS A 19 -20.69 -34.32 1.94
CA LYS A 19 -20.36 -33.07 2.63
C LYS A 19 -18.94 -33.11 3.23
N LEU A 20 -18.59 -34.22 3.91
CA LEU A 20 -17.28 -34.39 4.52
C LEU A 20 -16.16 -34.45 3.47
N MET A 21 -16.36 -35.24 2.42
CA MET A 21 -15.41 -35.38 1.30
C MET A 21 -15.17 -34.03 0.61
N SER A 22 -16.23 -33.27 0.35
CA SER A 22 -16.14 -31.94 -0.26
C SER A 22 -15.30 -30.95 0.59
N LEU A 23 -15.50 -30.96 1.92
CA LEU A 23 -14.70 -30.14 2.83
C LEU A 23 -13.23 -30.58 2.84
N LEU A 24 -12.97 -31.87 2.84
CA LEU A 24 -11.64 -32.42 2.83
C LEU A 24 -10.89 -32.06 1.54
N GLU A 25 -11.54 -32.19 0.39
CA GLU A 25 -10.97 -31.85 -0.92
C GLU A 25 -10.55 -30.38 -1.00
N ILE A 26 -11.44 -29.46 -0.59
CA ILE A 26 -11.12 -28.03 -0.57
C ILE A 26 -9.99 -27.72 0.42
N THR A 27 -10.06 -28.32 1.62
CA THR A 27 -9.08 -28.07 2.69
C THR A 27 -7.69 -28.57 2.29
N ASN A 28 -7.61 -29.75 1.67
CA ASN A 28 -6.36 -30.30 1.15
C ASN A 28 -5.76 -29.38 0.06
N ALA A 29 -6.57 -28.93 -0.89
CA ALA A 29 -6.11 -28.01 -1.93
C ALA A 29 -5.62 -26.66 -1.35
N ILE A 30 -6.24 -26.16 -0.28
CA ILE A 30 -5.78 -24.97 0.44
C ILE A 30 -4.43 -25.23 1.11
N ASN A 31 -4.29 -26.35 1.82
CA ASN A 31 -3.05 -26.74 2.52
C ASN A 31 -1.89 -26.98 1.54
N GLU A 32 -2.16 -27.52 0.37
CA GLU A 32 -1.19 -27.68 -0.73
C GLU A 32 -0.87 -26.35 -1.45
N ASN A 33 -1.40 -25.26 -0.95
CA ASN A 33 -1.22 -23.93 -1.51
C ASN A 33 -1.66 -23.80 -2.99
N ALA A 34 -2.70 -24.54 -3.39
CA ALA A 34 -3.21 -24.55 -4.77
C ALA A 34 -3.55 -23.13 -5.26
N PRO A 35 -3.36 -22.81 -6.55
CA PRO A 35 -3.73 -21.52 -7.15
C PRO A 35 -5.22 -21.20 -6.96
N VAL A 36 -5.57 -19.91 -6.85
CA VAL A 36 -6.97 -19.44 -6.69
C VAL A 36 -7.88 -20.05 -7.76
N GLN A 37 -7.43 -20.07 -9.00
CA GLN A 37 -8.22 -20.65 -10.11
C GLN A 37 -8.54 -22.15 -9.91
N HIS A 38 -7.63 -22.89 -9.27
CA HIS A 38 -7.84 -24.30 -8.97
C HIS A 38 -8.86 -24.46 -7.83
N LEU A 39 -8.75 -23.67 -6.76
CA LEU A 39 -9.72 -23.64 -5.67
C LEU A 39 -11.14 -23.32 -6.18
N LEU A 40 -11.27 -22.33 -7.07
CA LEU A 40 -12.55 -21.98 -7.68
C LEU A 40 -13.11 -23.08 -8.59
N LYS A 41 -12.25 -23.85 -9.27
CA LYS A 41 -12.67 -25.02 -10.06
C LYS A 41 -13.22 -26.13 -9.15
N ILE A 42 -12.51 -26.48 -8.09
CA ILE A 42 -12.98 -27.48 -7.10
C ILE A 42 -14.32 -27.04 -6.53
N TYR A 43 -14.42 -25.80 -6.08
CA TYR A 43 -15.67 -25.27 -5.55
C TYR A 43 -16.82 -25.33 -6.56
N THR A 44 -16.55 -24.97 -7.83
CA THR A 44 -17.55 -25.07 -8.89
C THR A 44 -17.99 -26.51 -9.14
N PHE A 45 -17.04 -27.46 -9.13
CA PHE A 45 -17.31 -28.87 -9.28
C PHE A 45 -18.20 -29.39 -8.15
N ILE A 46 -17.89 -29.05 -6.89
CA ILE A 46 -18.66 -29.43 -5.72
C ILE A 46 -20.10 -28.90 -5.84
N LEU A 47 -20.27 -27.61 -6.11
CA LEU A 47 -21.62 -27.03 -6.22
C LEU A 47 -22.41 -27.63 -7.37
N LYS A 48 -21.77 -27.83 -8.53
CA LYS A 48 -22.47 -28.26 -9.74
C LYS A 48 -22.70 -29.77 -9.77
N GLU A 49 -21.63 -30.55 -9.60
CA GLU A 49 -21.67 -32.00 -9.85
C GLU A 49 -22.00 -32.81 -8.59
N GLN A 50 -21.53 -32.39 -7.42
CA GLN A 50 -21.80 -33.11 -6.17
C GLN A 50 -23.10 -32.66 -5.49
N LEU A 51 -23.39 -31.35 -5.53
CA LEU A 51 -24.56 -30.76 -4.89
C LEU A 51 -25.71 -30.48 -5.85
N GLY A 52 -25.53 -30.66 -7.17
CA GLY A 52 -26.57 -30.58 -8.19
C GLY A 52 -27.07 -29.18 -8.52
N PHE A 53 -26.38 -28.11 -8.15
CA PHE A 53 -26.81 -26.76 -8.51
C PHE A 53 -26.55 -26.46 -9.98
N SER A 54 -27.59 -26.26 -10.77
CA SER A 54 -27.47 -25.93 -12.18
C SER A 54 -27.24 -24.43 -12.47
N LYS A 55 -27.58 -23.57 -11.50
CA LYS A 55 -27.51 -22.12 -11.67
C LYS A 55 -27.03 -21.44 -10.40
N PHE A 56 -25.85 -20.79 -10.47
CA PHE A 56 -25.28 -20.02 -9.36
C PHE A 56 -24.27 -18.99 -9.83
N VAL A 57 -24.07 -17.97 -9.00
CA VAL A 57 -23.06 -16.91 -9.18
C VAL A 57 -22.37 -16.67 -7.87
N LEU A 58 -21.05 -16.73 -7.88
CA LEU A 58 -20.21 -16.30 -6.76
C LEU A 58 -19.69 -14.89 -7.00
N LEU A 59 -19.97 -14.01 -6.06
CA LEU A 59 -19.45 -12.65 -5.98
C LEU A 59 -18.43 -12.60 -4.86
N LEU A 60 -17.20 -12.13 -5.16
CA LEU A 60 -16.12 -11.97 -4.17
C LEU A 60 -15.74 -10.49 -4.05
N ASN A 61 -15.64 -10.01 -2.82
CA ASN A 61 -15.16 -8.68 -2.51
C ASN A 61 -13.67 -8.73 -2.20
N GLN A 62 -12.82 -8.32 -3.16
CA GLN A 62 -11.39 -8.22 -2.96
C GLN A 62 -10.97 -6.76 -2.68
N LYS A 63 -10.67 -5.97 -3.70
CA LYS A 63 -10.58 -4.49 -3.65
C LYS A 63 -11.86 -3.87 -4.19
N GLU A 64 -12.40 -4.54 -5.19
CA GLU A 64 -13.68 -4.28 -5.83
C GLU A 64 -14.41 -5.61 -5.93
N TRP A 65 -15.72 -5.57 -6.20
CA TRP A 65 -16.49 -6.76 -6.43
C TRP A 65 -16.10 -7.44 -7.74
N GLU A 66 -15.95 -8.76 -7.71
CA GLU A 66 -15.68 -9.60 -8.87
C GLU A 66 -16.67 -10.76 -8.91
N ASN A 67 -16.94 -11.31 -10.10
CA ASN A 67 -17.77 -12.49 -10.27
C ASN A 67 -16.97 -13.65 -10.90
N PRO A 68 -16.09 -14.30 -10.16
CA PRO A 68 -15.20 -15.33 -10.68
C PRO A 68 -15.92 -16.60 -11.15
N ILE A 69 -17.13 -16.85 -10.66
CA ILE A 69 -17.94 -18.01 -11.03
C ILE A 69 -19.33 -17.55 -11.44
N LYS A 70 -19.76 -18.02 -12.62
CA LYS A 70 -21.06 -17.74 -13.20
C LYS A 70 -21.53 -18.94 -14.02
N ILE A 71 -22.42 -19.73 -13.44
CA ILE A 71 -22.95 -20.96 -14.03
C ILE A 71 -24.46 -20.80 -14.24
N GLY A 72 -24.96 -21.23 -15.39
CA GLY A 72 -26.40 -21.22 -15.71
C GLY A 72 -27.05 -19.82 -15.79
N PHE A 73 -26.27 -18.74 -15.73
CA PHE A 73 -26.76 -17.36 -15.72
C PHE A 73 -26.13 -16.57 -16.89
N LYS A 74 -26.96 -15.99 -17.78
CA LYS A 74 -26.51 -15.22 -18.95
C LYS A 74 -26.61 -13.69 -18.78
N GLY A 75 -27.17 -13.19 -17.65
CA GLY A 75 -27.32 -11.77 -17.38
C GLY A 75 -25.99 -11.04 -17.12
N LYS A 76 -26.00 -9.70 -17.18
CA LYS A 76 -24.91 -8.85 -16.68
C LYS A 76 -25.20 -8.48 -15.23
N ILE A 77 -24.15 -8.47 -14.41
CA ILE A 77 -24.19 -8.04 -13.02
C ILE A 77 -23.47 -6.70 -12.94
N ASP A 78 -24.14 -5.68 -12.41
CA ASP A 78 -23.49 -4.41 -12.13
C ASP A 78 -22.74 -4.52 -10.80
N LEU A 79 -21.43 -4.73 -10.91
CA LEU A 79 -20.57 -4.94 -9.76
C LEU A 79 -20.45 -3.70 -8.85
N LYS A 80 -20.76 -2.50 -9.35
CA LYS A 80 -20.71 -1.24 -8.59
C LYS A 80 -21.91 -1.06 -7.67
N GLU A 81 -23.02 -1.73 -7.96
CA GLU A 81 -24.25 -1.61 -7.17
C GLU A 81 -24.39 -2.71 -6.11
N ILE A 82 -23.47 -3.70 -6.06
CA ILE A 82 -23.60 -4.86 -5.16
C ILE A 82 -23.67 -4.43 -3.69
N ASP A 83 -22.83 -3.52 -3.24
CA ASP A 83 -22.86 -3.07 -1.84
C ASP A 83 -24.20 -2.45 -1.47
N LYS A 84 -24.77 -1.63 -2.35
CA LYS A 84 -26.07 -0.99 -2.14
C LYS A 84 -27.22 -2.00 -2.15
N GLU A 85 -27.15 -2.96 -3.05
CA GLU A 85 -28.24 -3.92 -3.25
C GLU A 85 -28.21 -5.07 -2.25
N PHE A 86 -26.99 -5.56 -1.87
CA PHE A 86 -26.81 -6.79 -1.12
C PHE A 86 -26.40 -6.61 0.35
N SER A 87 -25.97 -5.43 0.76
CA SER A 87 -25.53 -5.16 2.14
C SER A 87 -26.58 -5.44 3.23
N ARG A 88 -27.86 -5.44 2.85
CA ARG A 88 -28.99 -5.76 3.74
C ARG A 88 -29.08 -7.25 4.11
N PHE A 89 -28.52 -8.13 3.28
CA PHE A 89 -28.57 -9.56 3.50
C PHE A 89 -27.40 -9.99 4.41
N ARG A 90 -27.70 -10.17 5.70
CA ARG A 90 -26.72 -10.61 6.70
C ARG A 90 -26.77 -12.12 6.96
N GLU A 91 -27.87 -12.76 6.60
CA GLU A 91 -28.14 -14.18 6.79
C GLU A 91 -28.60 -14.82 5.49
N ILE A 92 -28.59 -16.14 5.43
CA ILE A 92 -29.13 -16.90 4.31
C ILE A 92 -30.59 -16.48 4.13
N THR A 93 -30.90 -15.98 2.94
CA THR A 93 -32.22 -15.43 2.65
C THR A 93 -32.80 -16.08 1.40
N ILE A 94 -34.02 -16.60 1.54
CA ILE A 94 -34.84 -17.09 0.44
C ILE A 94 -35.49 -15.87 -0.22
N ILE A 95 -35.39 -15.77 -1.54
CA ILE A 95 -35.88 -14.66 -2.33
C ILE A 95 -37.24 -15.03 -2.88
N GLU A 96 -38.31 -14.65 -2.19
CA GLU A 96 -39.68 -14.91 -2.64
C GLU A 96 -40.11 -13.97 -3.77
N SER A 97 -39.75 -12.68 -3.68
CA SER A 97 -39.95 -11.69 -4.73
C SER A 97 -38.92 -10.59 -4.63
N SER A 98 -38.40 -10.11 -5.75
CA SER A 98 -37.46 -9.00 -5.78
C SER A 98 -37.68 -8.11 -7.00
N GLN A 99 -37.62 -6.77 -6.79
CA GLN A 99 -37.61 -5.79 -7.90
C GLN A 99 -36.22 -5.73 -8.57
N SER A 100 -35.20 -6.36 -7.97
CA SER A 100 -33.87 -6.41 -8.54
C SER A 100 -33.85 -7.25 -9.80
N LYS A 101 -33.23 -6.72 -10.86
CA LYS A 101 -33.04 -7.43 -12.15
C LYS A 101 -32.18 -8.68 -12.03
N ILE A 102 -31.41 -8.82 -10.97
CA ILE A 102 -30.50 -9.94 -10.70
C ILE A 102 -31.17 -10.92 -9.77
N LEU A 103 -31.64 -10.46 -8.61
CA LEU A 103 -32.14 -11.32 -7.55
C LEU A 103 -33.41 -12.10 -7.96
N HIS A 104 -34.28 -11.54 -8.81
CA HIS A 104 -35.48 -12.26 -9.27
C HIS A 104 -35.16 -13.55 -10.07
N GLN A 105 -33.91 -13.72 -10.49
CA GLN A 105 -33.47 -14.91 -11.20
C GLN A 105 -32.86 -15.99 -10.31
N PHE A 106 -32.74 -15.72 -9.03
CA PHE A 106 -32.20 -16.64 -8.02
C PHE A 106 -33.21 -16.80 -6.88
N GLN A 107 -33.15 -17.92 -6.20
CA GLN A 107 -34.05 -18.23 -5.08
C GLN A 107 -33.41 -17.99 -3.73
N VAL A 108 -32.08 -18.09 -3.66
CA VAL A 108 -31.36 -17.98 -2.39
C VAL A 108 -30.14 -17.08 -2.55
N ILE A 109 -29.93 -16.22 -1.55
CA ILE A 109 -28.70 -15.48 -1.37
C ILE A 109 -28.01 -15.96 -0.07
N ILE A 110 -26.75 -16.35 -0.20
CA ILE A 110 -25.91 -16.78 0.90
C ILE A 110 -24.78 -15.77 1.07
N PRO A 111 -24.83 -14.96 2.14
CA PRO A 111 -23.79 -13.99 2.45
C PRO A 111 -22.66 -14.63 3.23
N VAL A 112 -21.44 -14.12 3.03
CA VAL A 112 -20.25 -14.42 3.84
C VAL A 112 -19.63 -13.12 4.28
N PHE A 113 -19.45 -12.97 5.59
CA PHE A 113 -18.91 -11.78 6.22
C PHE A 113 -17.63 -12.10 7.00
N HIS A 114 -16.73 -11.11 7.05
CA HIS A 114 -15.67 -11.06 8.03
C HIS A 114 -15.87 -9.83 8.89
N SER A 115 -16.27 -10.04 10.13
CA SER A 115 -16.79 -8.97 11.01
C SER A 115 -17.94 -8.24 10.33
N GLU A 116 -17.82 -6.93 10.09
CA GLU A 116 -18.84 -6.11 9.45
C GLU A 116 -18.73 -6.02 7.91
N LYS A 117 -17.66 -6.57 7.31
CA LYS A 117 -17.41 -6.46 5.86
C LYS A 117 -17.87 -7.70 5.12
N PRO A 118 -18.66 -7.57 4.05
CA PRO A 118 -19.00 -8.69 3.20
C PRO A 118 -17.76 -9.15 2.41
N LEU A 119 -17.43 -10.44 2.50
CA LEU A 119 -16.38 -11.08 1.71
C LEU A 119 -16.92 -11.68 0.42
N ALA A 120 -18.13 -12.26 0.49
CA ALA A 120 -18.75 -12.90 -0.65
C ALA A 120 -20.27 -12.87 -0.56
N PHE A 121 -20.91 -12.97 -1.72
CA PHE A 121 -22.30 -13.36 -1.87
C PHE A 121 -22.37 -14.52 -2.87
N LEU A 122 -23.05 -15.59 -2.50
CA LEU A 122 -23.41 -16.67 -3.40
C LEU A 122 -24.90 -16.58 -3.72
N LEU A 123 -25.22 -16.45 -4.98
CA LEU A 123 -26.60 -16.51 -5.48
C LEU A 123 -26.85 -17.89 -6.04
N LEU A 124 -27.91 -18.55 -5.61
CA LEU A 124 -28.29 -19.90 -6.04
C LEU A 124 -29.71 -19.93 -6.60
N SER A 125 -29.92 -20.85 -7.54
CA SER A 125 -31.25 -21.37 -7.87
C SER A 125 -31.29 -22.85 -7.50
N SER A 126 -32.22 -23.24 -6.64
CA SER A 126 -32.39 -24.61 -6.14
C SER A 126 -33.77 -25.14 -6.50
N ASN A 127 -33.86 -26.41 -6.82
CA ASN A 127 -35.14 -27.13 -7.03
C ASN A 127 -35.43 -28.04 -5.84
N LEU A 128 -34.86 -27.76 -4.64
CA LEU A 128 -35.01 -28.56 -3.44
C LEU A 128 -36.35 -28.26 -2.74
N ASP A 129 -36.97 -29.27 -2.18
CA ASP A 129 -38.18 -29.15 -1.36
C ASP A 129 -37.87 -28.67 0.08
N SER A 130 -38.77 -27.90 0.66
CA SER A 130 -38.54 -26.96 1.78
C SER A 130 -38.07 -27.54 3.15
N GLU A 131 -38.15 -28.81 3.42
CA GLU A 131 -37.78 -29.36 4.75
C GLU A 131 -36.30 -29.73 4.94
N SER A 132 -35.57 -29.97 3.83
CA SER A 132 -34.13 -30.30 3.85
C SER A 132 -33.22 -29.08 3.69
N GLU A 133 -33.76 -27.91 3.40
CA GLU A 133 -33.04 -26.73 2.85
C GLU A 133 -32.07 -26.08 3.85
N THR A 134 -32.46 -25.93 5.14
CA THR A 134 -31.66 -25.12 6.08
C THR A 134 -30.28 -25.72 6.38
N SER A 135 -30.22 -27.05 6.59
CA SER A 135 -28.94 -27.75 6.81
C SER A 135 -28.05 -27.78 5.57
N TYR A 136 -28.66 -27.75 4.38
CA TYR A 136 -27.97 -27.82 3.13
C TYR A 136 -27.34 -26.45 2.76
N PHE A 137 -28.10 -25.38 2.92
CA PHE A 137 -27.59 -24.02 2.70
C PHE A 137 -26.53 -23.60 3.71
N SER A 138 -26.62 -24.05 4.98
CA SER A 138 -25.57 -23.82 5.98
C SER A 138 -24.26 -24.50 5.61
N PHE A 139 -24.31 -25.69 5.01
CA PHE A 139 -23.12 -26.35 4.48
C PHE A 139 -22.53 -25.57 3.30
N VAL A 140 -23.37 -25.14 2.34
CA VAL A 140 -22.93 -24.32 1.21
C VAL A 140 -22.34 -22.99 1.66
N GLN A 141 -22.92 -22.36 2.70
CA GLN A 141 -22.34 -21.16 3.32
C GLN A 141 -20.96 -21.45 3.89
N THR A 142 -20.78 -22.58 4.58
CA THR A 142 -19.49 -23.00 5.12
C THR A 142 -18.44 -23.17 4.01
N LEU A 143 -18.78 -23.86 2.93
CA LEU A 143 -17.91 -24.00 1.77
C LEU A 143 -17.57 -22.66 1.14
N THR A 144 -18.57 -21.78 0.98
CA THR A 144 -18.39 -20.45 0.42
C THR A 144 -17.47 -19.60 1.31
N ASN A 145 -17.64 -19.72 2.63
CA ASN A 145 -16.77 -19.04 3.60
C ASN A 145 -15.31 -19.51 3.49
N ILE A 146 -15.09 -20.82 3.44
CA ILE A 146 -13.74 -21.40 3.30
C ILE A 146 -13.09 -20.88 2.01
N ILE A 147 -13.78 -20.88 0.89
CA ILE A 147 -13.25 -20.36 -0.38
C ILE A 147 -13.00 -18.85 -0.34
N ALA A 148 -13.94 -18.06 0.16
CA ALA A 148 -13.80 -16.61 0.25
C ALA A 148 -12.59 -16.24 1.12
N VAL A 149 -12.44 -16.86 2.29
CA VAL A 149 -11.28 -16.64 3.19
C VAL A 149 -9.98 -17.11 2.55
N ALA A 150 -9.96 -18.26 1.88
CA ALA A 150 -8.76 -18.77 1.22
C ALA A 150 -8.29 -17.85 0.08
N VAL A 151 -9.22 -17.34 -0.73
CA VAL A 151 -8.93 -16.37 -1.80
C VAL A 151 -8.39 -15.07 -1.21
N GLU A 152 -9.00 -14.56 -0.17
CA GLU A 152 -8.58 -13.32 0.50
C GLU A 152 -7.20 -13.48 1.16
N ASN A 153 -6.93 -14.58 1.84
CA ASN A 153 -5.62 -14.87 2.43
C ASN A 153 -4.52 -14.92 1.37
N LYS A 154 -4.77 -15.54 0.22
CA LYS A 154 -3.81 -15.55 -0.89
C LYS A 154 -3.56 -14.16 -1.47
N ARG A 155 -4.59 -13.33 -1.56
CA ARG A 155 -4.48 -11.93 -1.98
C ARG A 155 -3.60 -11.13 -1.01
N LEU A 156 -3.90 -11.23 0.29
CA LEU A 156 -3.13 -10.55 1.34
C LEU A 156 -1.68 -11.03 1.38
N GLY A 157 -1.44 -12.34 1.25
CA GLY A 157 -0.09 -12.90 1.19
C GLY A 157 0.73 -12.30 0.04
N LYS A 158 0.16 -12.22 -1.16
CA LYS A 158 0.84 -11.57 -2.31
C LYS A 158 1.14 -10.09 -2.05
N GLN A 159 0.20 -9.36 -1.44
CA GLN A 159 0.41 -7.95 -1.12
C GLN A 159 1.52 -7.76 -0.08
N ASN A 160 1.60 -8.62 0.93
CA ASN A 160 2.65 -8.57 1.94
C ASN A 160 4.04 -8.80 1.33
N VAL A 161 4.19 -9.79 0.44
CA VAL A 161 5.47 -10.04 -0.27
C VAL A 161 5.90 -8.81 -1.09
N ILE A 162 4.98 -8.19 -1.82
CA ILE A 162 5.28 -6.97 -2.59
C ILE A 162 5.69 -5.83 -1.65
N LYS A 163 4.96 -5.64 -0.54
CA LYS A 163 5.25 -4.61 0.45
C LYS A 163 6.63 -4.79 1.10
N GLU A 164 6.98 -6.03 1.48
CA GLU A 164 8.28 -6.36 2.04
C GLU A 164 9.42 -6.09 1.04
N ARG A 165 9.22 -6.44 -0.23
CA ARG A 165 10.20 -6.16 -1.29
C ARG A 165 10.44 -4.66 -1.43
N ILE A 166 9.38 -3.86 -1.53
CA ILE A 166 9.49 -2.40 -1.64
C ILE A 166 10.18 -1.82 -0.40
N SER A 167 9.87 -2.33 0.80
CA SER A 167 10.52 -1.90 2.05
C SER A 167 12.03 -2.13 2.02
N LYS A 168 12.48 -3.31 1.56
CA LYS A 168 13.90 -3.62 1.42
C LYS A 168 14.60 -2.75 0.38
N GLU A 169 13.96 -2.48 -0.76
CA GLU A 169 14.50 -1.58 -1.78
C GLU A 169 14.67 -0.14 -1.22
N LEU A 170 13.73 0.32 -0.40
CA LEU A 170 13.83 1.62 0.27
C LEU A 170 14.90 1.67 1.37
N GLU A 171 15.15 0.56 2.08
CA GLU A 171 16.25 0.46 3.05
C GLU A 171 17.61 0.64 2.35
N VAL A 172 17.83 -0.06 1.25
CA VAL A 172 19.05 0.10 0.44
C VAL A 172 19.20 1.53 -0.08
N ALA A 173 18.12 2.13 -0.58
CA ALA A 173 18.13 3.53 -1.01
C ALA A 173 18.48 4.50 0.14
N SER A 174 17.99 4.21 1.36
CA SER A 174 18.31 4.97 2.57
C SER A 174 19.80 4.90 2.92
N GLU A 175 20.41 3.72 2.84
CA GLU A 175 21.83 3.54 3.07
C GLU A 175 22.67 4.30 2.04
N MET A 176 22.29 4.24 0.75
CA MET A 176 22.94 5.02 -0.30
C MET A 176 22.78 6.53 -0.07
N GLN A 177 21.61 6.99 0.37
CA GLN A 177 21.37 8.39 0.68
C GLN A 177 22.26 8.90 1.82
N LYS A 178 22.50 8.08 2.86
CA LYS A 178 23.40 8.44 3.96
C LYS A 178 24.82 8.75 3.50
N LEU A 179 25.29 8.12 2.43
CA LEU A 179 26.60 8.39 1.83
C LEU A 179 26.71 9.75 1.16
N LEU A 180 25.59 10.43 0.91
CA LEU A 180 25.58 11.79 0.36
C LEU A 180 25.88 12.86 1.38
N PHE A 181 25.75 12.55 2.67
CA PHE A 181 26.08 13.45 3.78
C PHE A 181 27.55 13.39 4.13
N PRO A 182 28.11 14.43 4.80
CA PRO A 182 29.48 14.39 5.30
C PRO A 182 29.67 13.20 6.24
N SER A 183 30.69 12.40 5.99
CA SER A 183 31.09 11.29 6.88
C SER A 183 31.69 11.77 8.18
N GLU A 184 32.36 12.93 8.15
CA GLU A 184 33.00 13.54 9.28
C GLU A 184 32.73 15.05 9.31
N LEU A 185 32.54 15.59 10.48
CA LEU A 185 32.40 17.02 10.72
C LEU A 185 33.57 17.48 11.58
N PRO A 186 34.08 18.70 11.36
CA PRO A 186 35.27 19.18 12.11
C PRO A 186 34.94 19.34 13.57
N SER A 187 35.85 18.82 14.42
CA SER A 187 35.94 19.09 15.83
C SER A 187 37.39 19.39 16.18
N ASN A 188 37.76 20.66 16.21
CA ASN A 188 39.11 21.12 16.41
C ASN A 188 39.15 22.47 17.17
N SER A 189 40.36 23.05 17.37
CA SER A 189 40.52 24.31 18.10
C SER A 189 39.86 25.53 17.45
N LYS A 190 39.53 25.47 16.15
CA LYS A 190 38.91 26.57 15.38
C LYS A 190 37.39 26.45 15.29
N MET A 191 36.85 25.24 15.24
CA MET A 191 35.42 24.98 15.19
C MET A 191 35.09 23.59 15.72
N ASP A 192 33.88 23.49 16.24
CA ASP A 192 33.23 22.23 16.60
C ASP A 192 31.84 22.21 15.94
N LEU A 193 31.63 21.29 15.00
CA LEU A 193 30.40 21.18 14.22
C LEU A 193 29.75 19.83 14.47
N SER A 194 28.45 19.84 14.75
CA SER A 194 27.64 18.64 14.83
C SER A 194 26.38 18.78 14.01
N ALA A 195 25.91 17.67 13.45
CA ALA A 195 24.66 17.60 12.72
C ALA A 195 23.94 16.28 13.01
N LYS A 196 22.62 16.31 12.90
CA LYS A 196 21.78 15.13 13.10
C LYS A 196 20.71 15.09 12.02
N TYR A 197 20.59 13.93 11.37
CA TYR A 197 19.57 13.66 10.34
C TYR A 197 18.64 12.56 10.81
N ILE A 198 17.35 12.86 10.88
CA ILE A 198 16.30 11.91 11.28
C ILE A 198 15.17 12.00 10.27
N PRO A 199 15.18 11.18 9.20
CA PRO A 199 14.13 11.21 8.22
C PRO A 199 12.83 10.62 8.79
N ARG A 200 11.69 11.17 8.41
CA ARG A 200 10.37 10.66 8.80
C ARG A 200 10.01 9.35 8.08
N HIS A 201 10.49 9.14 6.87
CA HIS A 201 10.34 7.94 6.04
C HIS A 201 11.71 7.29 5.83
N ALA A 202 11.76 6.15 5.14
CA ALA A 202 13.03 5.49 4.86
C ALA A 202 14.05 6.44 4.19
N ILE A 203 13.58 7.31 3.29
CA ILE A 203 14.36 8.34 2.60
C ILE A 203 13.69 9.71 2.73
N GLY A 204 14.48 10.79 2.77
CA GLY A 204 14.01 12.15 3.00
C GLY A 204 14.47 13.16 1.95
N GLY A 205 13.90 14.38 2.03
CA GLY A 205 14.27 15.53 1.20
C GLY A 205 15.28 16.46 1.83
N ASP A 206 15.46 16.39 3.16
CA ASP A 206 16.39 17.25 3.88
C ASP A 206 17.84 16.96 3.51
N TYR A 207 18.64 17.99 3.51
CA TYR A 207 20.06 17.90 3.19
C TYR A 207 20.85 18.89 4.05
N TYR A 208 22.04 18.48 4.48
CA TYR A 208 23.06 19.37 5.01
C TYR A 208 24.43 18.98 4.48
N ASP A 209 25.34 19.95 4.39
CA ASP A 209 26.70 19.67 3.97
C ASP A 209 27.71 20.61 4.64
N PHE A 210 28.94 20.10 4.69
CA PHE A 210 30.12 20.82 5.07
C PHE A 210 31.19 20.58 4.00
N ILE A 211 31.58 21.64 3.29
CA ILE A 211 32.51 21.55 2.15
C ILE A 211 33.74 22.42 2.44
N PRO A 212 34.91 21.81 2.67
CA PRO A 212 36.13 22.56 2.81
C PRO A 212 36.58 23.12 1.44
N LEU A 213 36.93 24.40 1.40
CA LEU A 213 37.42 25.08 0.22
C LEU A 213 38.96 25.27 0.21
N GLY A 214 39.64 24.90 1.28
CA GLY A 214 41.02 25.20 1.58
C GLY A 214 41.19 26.54 2.33
N ASP A 215 42.43 26.85 2.78
CA ASP A 215 42.78 28.11 3.39
C ASP A 215 41.88 28.56 4.56
N ASP A 216 41.43 27.62 5.42
CA ASP A 216 40.48 27.85 6.50
C ASP A 216 39.09 28.36 6.03
N GLU A 217 38.73 28.15 4.79
CA GLU A 217 37.43 28.50 4.21
C GLU A 217 36.51 27.29 4.07
N TYR A 218 35.24 27.46 4.40
CA TYR A 218 34.26 26.38 4.44
C TYR A 218 32.90 26.85 3.96
N ILE A 219 32.20 25.95 3.27
CA ILE A 219 30.77 26.09 3.00
C ILE A 219 30.01 25.22 4.00
N ILE A 220 29.03 25.82 4.64
CA ILE A 220 28.06 25.17 5.52
C ILE A 220 26.69 25.39 4.91
N CYS A 221 25.92 24.36 4.67
CA CYS A 221 24.59 24.52 4.12
C CYS A 221 23.58 23.53 4.70
N ILE A 222 22.30 23.93 4.63
CA ILE A 222 21.15 23.12 4.97
C ILE A 222 20.01 23.43 4.00
N ALA A 223 19.28 22.41 3.59
CA ALA A 223 18.17 22.51 2.65
C ALA A 223 17.04 21.58 3.01
N ASP A 224 15.82 21.93 2.60
CA ASP A 224 14.64 21.07 2.67
C ASP A 224 13.90 21.12 1.33
N VAL A 225 13.72 19.95 0.72
CA VAL A 225 13.02 19.77 -0.55
C VAL A 225 11.53 19.57 -0.29
N SER A 226 10.70 20.38 -0.91
CA SER A 226 9.25 20.27 -0.83
C SER A 226 8.75 18.89 -1.25
N GLY A 227 7.81 18.34 -0.47
CA GLY A 227 7.24 17.01 -0.70
C GLY A 227 7.97 15.92 0.10
N LYS A 228 7.72 14.65 -0.25
CA LYS A 228 8.18 13.49 0.55
C LYS A 228 8.57 12.31 -0.33
N GLY A 229 9.33 11.38 0.25
CA GLY A 229 9.66 10.10 -0.38
C GLY A 229 10.67 10.20 -1.53
N ILE A 230 10.62 9.26 -2.44
CA ILE A 230 11.62 9.02 -3.48
C ILE A 230 11.89 10.27 -4.34
N SER A 231 10.84 10.99 -4.74
CA SER A 231 10.99 12.15 -5.62
C SER A 231 11.69 13.34 -4.94
N ALA A 232 11.49 13.53 -3.63
CA ALA A 232 12.20 14.53 -2.86
C ALA A 232 13.67 14.11 -2.67
N ALA A 233 13.92 12.85 -2.34
CA ALA A 233 15.26 12.30 -2.18
C ALA A 233 16.12 12.37 -3.46
N LEU A 234 15.53 12.11 -4.62
CA LEU A 234 16.22 12.23 -5.91
C LEU A 234 16.56 13.69 -6.25
N LEU A 235 15.64 14.62 -5.99
CA LEU A 235 15.91 16.05 -6.20
C LEU A 235 17.00 16.53 -5.24
N MET A 236 16.98 16.10 -3.97
CA MET A 236 18.01 16.38 -2.98
C MET A 236 19.39 15.87 -3.46
N ALA A 237 19.47 14.61 -3.91
CA ALA A 237 20.73 14.04 -4.40
C ALA A 237 21.29 14.82 -5.62
N ASN A 238 20.43 15.23 -6.54
CA ASN A 238 20.81 16.08 -7.68
C ASN A 238 21.30 17.46 -7.22
N PHE A 239 20.61 18.05 -6.24
CA PHE A 239 20.98 19.33 -5.64
C PHE A 239 22.33 19.25 -4.93
N GLN A 240 22.56 18.23 -4.11
CA GLN A 240 23.84 17.95 -3.43
C GLN A 240 24.99 17.82 -4.45
N ALA A 241 24.83 16.98 -5.46
CA ALA A 241 25.85 16.78 -6.50
C ALA A 241 26.17 18.10 -7.23
N THR A 242 25.15 18.93 -7.48
CA THR A 242 25.31 20.24 -8.09
C THR A 242 26.14 21.16 -7.22
N ILE A 243 25.80 21.30 -5.92
CA ILE A 243 26.53 22.17 -4.98
C ILE A 243 28.00 21.73 -4.91
N ARG A 244 28.27 20.46 -4.66
CA ARG A 244 29.63 19.95 -4.53
C ARG A 244 30.43 20.13 -5.81
N THR A 245 29.82 19.98 -6.98
CA THR A 245 30.48 20.22 -8.28
C THR A 245 30.83 21.68 -8.45
N LEU A 246 29.92 22.61 -8.15
CA LEU A 246 30.16 24.03 -8.30
C LEU A 246 31.33 24.47 -7.40
N PHE A 247 31.35 24.11 -6.13
CA PHE A 247 32.42 24.51 -5.23
C PHE A 247 33.77 23.82 -5.48
N LYS A 248 33.77 22.68 -6.16
CA LYS A 248 35.02 21.99 -6.55
C LYS A 248 35.81 22.75 -7.64
N TYR A 249 35.08 23.36 -8.56
CA TYR A 249 35.74 23.92 -9.78
C TYR A 249 35.76 25.45 -9.85
N GLN A 250 34.90 26.12 -9.10
CA GLN A 250 34.82 27.60 -9.16
C GLN A 250 34.47 28.18 -7.77
N ARG A 251 34.99 29.38 -7.50
CA ARG A 251 34.54 30.22 -6.39
C ARG A 251 33.47 31.17 -6.95
N PHE A 252 32.28 31.09 -6.40
CA PHE A 252 31.14 31.90 -6.83
C PHE A 252 30.81 32.96 -5.77
N GLU A 253 30.40 34.13 -6.24
CA GLU A 253 29.65 35.06 -5.42
C GLU A 253 28.28 34.44 -5.07
N MET A 254 27.84 34.54 -3.81
CA MET A 254 26.64 33.90 -3.30
C MET A 254 25.37 34.19 -4.10
N PRO A 255 25.10 35.43 -4.57
CA PRO A 255 23.92 35.72 -5.38
C PRO A 255 23.89 34.94 -6.70
N PHE A 256 25.01 34.86 -7.40
CA PHE A 256 25.13 34.10 -8.66
C PHE A 256 24.93 32.61 -8.43
N LEU A 257 25.48 32.08 -7.35
CA LEU A 257 25.27 30.67 -6.97
C LEU A 257 23.79 30.34 -6.77
N ILE A 258 23.08 31.17 -6.03
CA ILE A 258 21.63 30.96 -5.77
C ILE A 258 20.84 31.01 -7.09
N GLU A 259 21.14 31.94 -7.96
CA GLU A 259 20.49 32.04 -9.27
C GLU A 259 20.72 30.80 -10.14
N GLU A 260 21.93 30.26 -10.19
CA GLU A 260 22.23 29.05 -10.96
C GLU A 260 21.60 27.80 -10.35
N LEU A 261 21.59 27.69 -9.01
CA LEU A 261 20.88 26.60 -8.31
C LEU A 261 19.39 26.66 -8.58
N ASN A 262 18.77 27.84 -8.51
CA ASN A 262 17.36 28.03 -8.80
C ASN A 262 17.01 27.61 -10.23
N LYS A 263 17.79 28.05 -11.23
CA LYS A 263 17.60 27.62 -12.63
C LYS A 263 17.64 26.10 -12.79
N LYS A 264 18.57 25.45 -12.10
CA LYS A 264 18.68 23.96 -12.14
C LYS A 264 17.51 23.28 -11.45
N VAL A 265 17.10 23.74 -10.28
CA VAL A 265 15.96 23.18 -9.54
C VAL A 265 14.68 23.31 -10.37
N MET A 266 14.40 24.51 -10.91
CA MET A 266 13.24 24.77 -11.77
C MET A 266 13.19 23.83 -12.98
N ARG A 267 14.34 23.59 -13.64
CA ARG A 267 14.42 22.65 -14.77
C ARG A 267 14.18 21.19 -14.35
N SER A 268 14.79 20.77 -13.24
CA SER A 268 14.69 19.38 -12.74
C SER A 268 13.32 19.04 -12.18
N ALA A 269 12.68 20.00 -11.52
CA ALA A 269 11.39 19.83 -10.84
C ALA A 269 10.19 20.27 -11.72
N LYS A 270 10.42 20.81 -12.93
CA LYS A 270 9.38 21.35 -13.81
C LYS A 270 8.43 22.34 -13.12
N GLY A 271 8.93 23.06 -12.10
CA GLY A 271 8.14 23.99 -11.29
C GLY A 271 7.18 23.34 -10.25
N GLU A 272 7.17 22.00 -10.15
CA GLU A 272 6.28 21.29 -9.19
C GLU A 272 6.86 21.23 -7.77
N LYS A 273 8.16 21.47 -7.60
CA LYS A 273 8.86 21.40 -6.31
C LYS A 273 9.79 22.58 -6.15
N PHE A 274 10.00 22.96 -4.90
CA PHE A 274 10.97 23.96 -4.48
C PHE A 274 11.89 23.41 -3.41
N ILE A 275 12.97 24.12 -3.14
CA ILE A 275 13.95 23.80 -2.11
C ILE A 275 14.14 25.05 -1.26
N THR A 276 13.89 24.97 0.04
CA THR A 276 14.33 25.98 0.95
C THR A 276 15.81 25.76 1.26
N PHE A 277 16.62 26.80 1.25
CA PHE A 277 18.05 26.64 1.32
C PHE A 277 18.72 27.74 2.14
N PHE A 278 19.57 27.34 3.08
CA PHE A 278 20.49 28.23 3.76
C PHE A 278 21.91 27.81 3.40
N ILE A 279 22.75 28.79 3.05
CA ILE A 279 24.16 28.57 2.76
C ILE A 279 25.02 29.66 3.40
N ALA A 280 26.12 29.26 3.97
CA ALA A 280 27.11 30.17 4.56
C ALA A 280 28.52 29.82 4.08
N HIS A 281 29.27 30.84 3.70
CA HIS A 281 30.71 30.79 3.49
C HIS A 281 31.39 31.33 4.75
N TYR A 282 32.12 30.49 5.44
CA TYR A 282 32.80 30.81 6.68
C TYR A 282 34.32 30.74 6.51
N ASN A 283 34.99 31.81 6.89
CA ASN A 283 36.44 31.85 6.97
C ASN A 283 36.86 31.78 8.47
N ALA A 284 37.48 30.66 8.88
CA ALA A 284 37.81 30.39 10.28
C ALA A 284 39.00 31.21 10.78
N TYR A 285 39.86 31.71 9.87
CA TYR A 285 40.98 32.59 10.25
C TYR A 285 40.49 34.00 10.60
N THR A 286 39.68 34.61 9.68
CA THR A 286 39.11 35.95 9.92
C THR A 286 37.87 35.95 10.81
N ARG A 287 37.27 34.78 11.06
CA ARG A 287 35.99 34.59 11.75
C ARG A 287 34.82 35.33 11.06
N GLN A 288 34.90 35.54 9.77
CA GLN A 288 33.85 36.17 8.99
C GLN A 288 32.95 35.11 8.34
N MET A 289 31.65 35.39 8.35
CA MET A 289 30.67 34.56 7.70
C MET A 289 29.81 35.41 6.77
N LYS A 290 29.76 35.01 5.49
CA LYS A 290 28.80 35.52 4.49
C LYS A 290 27.75 34.48 4.30
N TYR A 291 26.47 34.83 4.24
CA TYR A 291 25.40 33.87 4.09
C TYR A 291 24.28 34.39 3.19
N VAL A 292 23.47 33.45 2.67
CA VAL A 292 22.18 33.70 2.03
C VAL A 292 21.17 32.72 2.60
N ASN A 293 19.99 33.23 2.97
CA ASN A 293 18.84 32.41 3.29
C ASN A 293 17.81 32.48 2.15
N ALA A 294 17.59 31.38 1.45
CA ALA A 294 16.60 31.25 0.39
C ALA A 294 15.36 30.49 0.94
N GLY A 295 14.52 31.22 1.67
CA GLY A 295 13.26 30.71 2.20
C GLY A 295 13.35 29.59 3.26
N HIS A 296 14.55 29.33 3.81
CA HIS A 296 14.73 28.33 4.84
C HIS A 296 14.42 28.92 6.26
N ASN A 297 14.16 28.04 7.24
CA ASN A 297 14.02 28.45 8.62
C ASN A 297 15.22 29.26 9.04
N HIS A 298 14.99 30.40 9.69
CA HIS A 298 16.08 31.33 10.03
C HIS A 298 17.02 30.72 11.06
N PRO A 299 18.31 30.47 10.70
CA PRO A 299 19.32 30.16 11.69
C PRO A 299 19.59 31.36 12.59
N PHE A 300 20.17 31.10 13.72
CA PHE A 300 20.57 32.17 14.62
C PHE A 300 22.00 31.98 15.12
N ILE A 301 22.66 33.12 15.48
CA ILE A 301 23.96 33.16 16.13
C ILE A 301 23.73 33.57 17.57
N LEU A 302 24.28 32.81 18.52
CA LEU A 302 24.36 33.18 19.92
C LEU A 302 25.77 33.68 20.21
N HIS A 303 25.89 34.96 20.59
CA HIS A 303 27.15 35.53 21.02
C HIS A 303 27.00 36.13 22.42
N GLY A 304 27.58 35.48 23.40
CA GLY A 304 27.32 35.77 24.81
C GLY A 304 25.84 35.58 25.14
N ARG A 305 25.15 36.65 25.52
CA ARG A 305 23.69 36.66 25.81
C ARG A 305 22.85 37.24 24.65
N LYS A 306 23.49 37.60 23.55
CA LYS A 306 22.78 38.20 22.38
C LYS A 306 22.51 37.15 21.32
N VAL A 307 21.29 37.18 20.78
CA VAL A 307 20.83 36.34 19.66
C VAL A 307 20.71 37.20 18.41
N PHE A 308 21.27 36.75 17.32
CA PHE A 308 21.20 37.38 16.01
C PHE A 308 20.55 36.40 15.04
N MET A 309 19.45 36.81 14.42
CA MET A 309 18.76 35.99 13.39
C MET A 309 19.45 36.21 12.05
N LEU A 310 19.60 35.10 11.29
CA LEU A 310 20.19 35.12 9.96
C LEU A 310 19.05 35.10 8.93
N ASP A 311 18.41 36.26 8.74
CA ASP A 311 17.18 36.43 7.97
C ASP A 311 17.38 37.11 6.60
N LYS A 312 18.62 37.46 6.24
CA LYS A 312 18.92 38.13 4.96
C LYS A 312 19.00 37.12 3.82
N GLY A 313 18.34 37.43 2.71
CA GLY A 313 18.33 36.55 1.54
C GLY A 313 17.15 36.81 0.61
N CYS A 314 16.58 35.73 0.09
CA CYS A 314 15.48 35.75 -0.85
C CYS A 314 14.42 34.68 -0.48
N ILE A 315 13.35 34.60 -1.24
CA ILE A 315 12.40 33.48 -1.16
C ILE A 315 13.05 32.21 -1.71
N GLY A 316 12.62 31.03 -1.21
CA GLY A 316 13.08 29.72 -1.65
C GLY A 316 12.50 29.28 -2.99
#